data_db2d57fa95fecc6b2586cf271bd99f6e
#
_entry.id   db2d57fa95fecc6b2586cf271bd99f6e
#
_cell.length_a   1.000
_cell.length_b   1.000
_cell.length_c   1.000
_cell.angle_alpha   90.00
_cell.angle_beta   90.00
_cell.angle_gamma   90.00
#
_symmetry.space_group_name_H-M   'P 1'
#
loop_
_entity.id
_entity.type
_entity.pdbx_description
1 polymer ?
#
loop_
_entity_poly.entity_id
_entity_poly.type
_entity_poly.pdbx_seq_one_letter_code
_entity_poly.pdbx_strand_id
1 'polypeptide(L)'
;LGISYYFGGKKFVTTKCDDSDLKAALADLAKAKEELAKKPKEVEVIKEVEKIVNKEVIVAAPTAVFFHIGSAKLTDYAKVQIKLAAQAIKSNPDKKYKINAYADKATGSAKTNQRLTDKRAKVVYDALVEEGVNPDQLQQISNGGTENMFGKNYLQRLVIMEVE
;
A
#
# COMPACT_ATOMS: atom_id res chain seq x y z
N LEU A 1 54.33 32.51 -9.53
CA LEU A 1 54.45 32.18 -8.11
C LEU A 1 53.97 30.75 -7.89
N GLY A 2 54.97 29.80 -7.85
CA GLY A 2 54.66 28.40 -7.58
C GLY A 2 54.77 28.12 -6.09
N ILE A 3 53.73 27.54 -5.51
CA ILE A 3 53.71 27.06 -4.12
C ILE A 3 54.08 25.58 -4.16
N SER A 4 55.24 25.21 -3.56
CA SER A 4 55.67 23.82 -3.46
C SER A 4 55.38 23.29 -2.08
N TYR A 5 54.56 22.25 -2.00
CA TYR A 5 54.32 21.49 -0.74
C TYR A 5 55.22 20.23 -0.74
N TYR A 6 55.89 19.96 0.40
CA TYR A 6 56.64 18.73 0.63
C TYR A 6 55.84 17.82 1.55
N PHE A 7 55.53 16.63 1.10
CA PHE A 7 54.94 15.57 1.92
C PHE A 7 55.79 14.31 1.77
N GLY A 8 56.36 13.83 2.84
CA GLY A 8 57.08 12.54 2.87
C GLY A 8 58.35 12.45 2.05
N GLY A 9 59.11 13.53 1.90
CA GLY A 9 60.45 13.50 1.31
C GLY A 9 60.54 13.24 -0.20
N LYS A 10 59.47 13.22 -0.95
CA LYS A 10 59.45 13.13 -2.42
C LYS A 10 59.07 14.45 -3.06
N LYS A 11 59.89 14.89 -4.05
CA LYS A 11 59.60 16.09 -4.83
C LYS A 11 58.35 15.85 -5.70
N PHE A 12 57.31 16.63 -5.54
CA PHE A 12 56.24 16.69 -6.54
C PHE A 12 56.74 17.41 -7.80
N VAL A 13 56.71 16.72 -8.91
CA VAL A 13 56.92 17.32 -10.23
C VAL A 13 55.61 17.97 -10.63
N THR A 14 55.55 19.31 -10.65
CA THR A 14 54.45 20.03 -11.27
C THR A 14 54.51 19.81 -12.77
N THR A 15 53.73 18.88 -13.30
CA THR A 15 53.42 18.85 -14.73
C THR A 15 52.60 20.12 -15.03
N LYS A 16 53.12 20.99 -15.89
CA LYS A 16 52.33 22.05 -16.49
C LYS A 16 51.24 21.34 -17.28
N CYS A 17 49.97 21.46 -16.83
CA CYS A 17 48.85 21.07 -17.71
C CYS A 17 48.94 22.00 -18.93
N ASP A 18 49.16 21.44 -20.10
CA ASP A 18 49.16 22.16 -21.34
C ASP A 18 47.71 22.60 -21.62
N ASP A 19 47.50 23.83 -22.09
CA ASP A 19 46.15 24.34 -22.41
C ASP A 19 45.42 23.48 -23.44
N SER A 20 46.16 22.64 -24.19
CA SER A 20 45.63 21.66 -25.13
C SER A 20 44.86 20.53 -24.42
N ASP A 21 45.38 20.02 -23.29
CA ASP A 21 44.73 18.92 -22.52
C ASP A 21 43.45 19.40 -21.84
N LEU A 22 43.47 20.66 -21.37
CA LEU A 22 42.30 21.28 -20.78
C LEU A 22 41.19 21.51 -21.82
N LYS A 23 41.55 21.92 -23.04
CA LYS A 23 40.59 22.07 -24.16
C LYS A 23 40.03 20.73 -24.62
N ALA A 24 40.84 19.68 -24.67
CA ALA A 24 40.37 18.33 -24.99
C ALA A 24 39.40 17.80 -23.96
N ALA A 25 39.71 17.93 -22.67
CA ALA A 25 38.82 17.51 -21.58
C ALA A 25 37.49 18.30 -21.55
N LEU A 26 37.52 19.60 -21.84
CA LEU A 26 36.30 20.42 -21.96
C LEU A 26 35.45 20.01 -23.17
N ALA A 27 36.06 19.66 -24.29
CA ALA A 27 35.35 19.17 -25.47
C ALA A 27 34.68 17.81 -25.24
N ASP A 28 35.36 16.89 -24.53
CA ASP A 28 34.80 15.59 -24.16
C ASP A 28 33.66 15.72 -23.13
N LEU A 29 33.79 16.64 -22.20
CA LEU A 29 32.71 16.96 -21.22
C LEU A 29 31.48 17.58 -21.88
N ALA A 30 31.71 18.40 -22.94
CA ALA A 30 30.59 18.97 -23.72
C ALA A 30 29.88 17.88 -24.54
N LYS A 31 30.61 16.94 -25.15
CA LYS A 31 30.03 15.78 -25.87
C LYS A 31 29.27 14.87 -24.93
N ALA A 32 29.82 14.55 -23.76
CA ALA A 32 29.15 13.70 -22.77
C ALA A 32 27.88 14.36 -22.26
N LYS A 33 27.85 15.68 -22.06
CA LYS A 33 26.65 16.41 -21.70
C LYS A 33 25.58 16.40 -22.82
N GLU A 34 26.01 16.50 -24.07
CA GLU A 34 25.11 16.42 -25.21
C GLU A 34 24.52 15.01 -25.40
N GLU A 35 25.29 13.96 -25.16
CA GLU A 35 24.83 12.58 -25.17
C GLU A 35 23.86 12.29 -24.00
N LEU A 36 24.12 12.83 -22.81
CA LEU A 36 23.20 12.75 -21.67
C LEU A 36 21.89 13.49 -21.93
N ALA A 37 21.95 14.64 -22.64
CA ALA A 37 20.75 15.39 -23.01
C ALA A 37 19.92 14.69 -24.10
N LYS A 38 20.51 13.79 -24.89
CA LYS A 38 19.82 12.95 -25.89
C LYS A 38 19.17 11.70 -25.31
N LYS A 39 19.31 11.42 -23.98
CA LYS A 39 18.68 10.28 -23.27
C LYS A 39 17.50 10.65 -22.34
N PRO A 40 16.51 11.47 -22.74
CA PRO A 40 15.38 11.78 -21.85
C PRO A 40 14.32 10.66 -21.79
N LYS A 41 14.24 9.78 -22.80
CA LYS A 41 13.16 8.78 -22.88
C LYS A 41 13.27 7.63 -21.89
N GLU A 42 14.48 7.15 -21.57
CA GLU A 42 14.63 6.01 -20.64
C GLU A 42 14.32 6.39 -19.20
N VAL A 43 14.64 7.61 -18.77
CA VAL A 43 14.37 8.07 -17.39
C VAL A 43 12.89 8.36 -17.17
N GLU A 44 12.16 8.85 -18.18
CA GLU A 44 10.71 9.05 -18.10
C GLU A 44 9.96 7.72 -18.11
N VAL A 45 10.38 6.76 -18.94
CA VAL A 45 9.80 5.41 -18.97
C VAL A 45 10.05 4.68 -17.65
N ILE A 46 11.23 4.80 -17.04
CA ILE A 46 11.51 4.19 -15.71
C ILE A 46 10.62 4.83 -14.64
N LYS A 47 10.44 6.15 -14.65
CA LYS A 47 9.54 6.85 -13.71
C LYS A 47 8.06 6.48 -13.92
N GLU A 48 7.63 6.29 -15.15
CA GLU A 48 6.28 5.83 -15.46
C GLU A 48 6.07 4.37 -15.05
N VAL A 49 7.05 3.50 -15.32
CA VAL A 49 7.01 2.08 -14.91
C VAL A 49 7.06 1.96 -13.38
N GLU A 50 7.90 2.72 -12.68
CA GLU A 50 7.90 2.77 -11.21
C GLU A 50 6.58 3.28 -10.64
N LYS A 51 5.94 4.26 -11.30
CA LYS A 51 4.64 4.79 -10.90
C LYS A 51 3.50 3.78 -11.14
N ILE A 52 3.58 2.99 -12.22
CA ILE A 52 2.64 1.92 -12.54
C ILE A 52 2.84 0.74 -11.58
N VAL A 53 4.08 0.29 -11.36
CA VAL A 53 4.42 -0.81 -10.44
C VAL A 53 4.04 -0.47 -9.01
N ASN A 54 4.30 0.75 -8.55
CA ASN A 54 3.88 1.19 -7.21
C ASN A 54 2.35 1.37 -7.08
N LYS A 55 1.63 1.58 -8.18
CA LYS A 55 0.16 1.69 -8.17
C LYS A 55 -0.53 0.33 -8.13
N GLU A 56 0.10 -0.74 -8.64
CA GLU A 56 -0.50 -2.09 -8.68
C GLU A 56 -0.26 -2.92 -7.41
N VAL A 57 0.68 -2.54 -6.53
CA VAL A 57 1.09 -3.36 -5.38
C VAL A 57 0.25 -3.13 -4.11
N ILE A 58 -0.61 -2.12 -4.07
CA ILE A 58 -1.55 -1.95 -2.95
C ILE A 58 -2.92 -2.55 -3.34
N VAL A 59 -2.95 -3.83 -3.68
CA VAL A 59 -4.18 -4.59 -3.57
C VAL A 59 -4.46 -4.71 -2.08
N ALA A 60 -5.51 -4.07 -1.59
CA ALA A 60 -5.92 -4.22 -0.20
C ALA A 60 -6.16 -5.71 0.05
N ALA A 61 -5.24 -6.34 0.79
CA ALA A 61 -5.39 -7.73 1.18
C ALA A 61 -6.71 -7.90 1.93
N PRO A 62 -7.42 -9.02 1.77
CA PRO A 62 -8.62 -9.29 2.52
C PRO A 62 -8.38 -9.08 4.01
N THR A 63 -9.17 -8.24 4.65
CA THR A 63 -9.03 -7.93 6.07
C THR A 63 -10.21 -8.50 6.84
N ALA A 64 -9.92 -9.25 7.91
CA ALA A 64 -10.93 -9.88 8.74
C ALA A 64 -11.08 -9.17 10.09
N VAL A 65 -12.31 -8.86 10.48
CA VAL A 65 -12.66 -8.27 11.77
C VAL A 65 -13.47 -9.30 12.57
N PHE A 66 -12.97 -9.69 13.74
CA PHE A 66 -13.58 -10.70 14.59
C PHE A 66 -14.52 -10.11 15.66
N PHE A 67 -15.58 -10.87 15.98
CA PHE A 67 -16.58 -10.47 16.96
C PHE A 67 -16.76 -11.51 18.07
N HIS A 68 -17.13 -11.03 19.25
CA HIS A 68 -17.55 -11.91 20.34
C HIS A 68 -18.90 -12.59 20.00
N ILE A 69 -19.16 -13.73 20.65
CA ILE A 69 -20.39 -14.48 20.50
C ILE A 69 -21.60 -13.55 20.78
N GLY A 70 -22.61 -13.64 19.93
CA GLY A 70 -23.85 -12.85 20.08
C GLY A 70 -23.70 -11.33 19.99
N SER A 71 -22.49 -10.82 19.67
CA SER A 71 -22.18 -9.39 19.65
C SER A 71 -21.86 -8.88 18.25
N ALA A 72 -22.23 -7.63 18.00
CA ALA A 72 -21.80 -6.81 16.88
C ALA A 72 -20.98 -5.58 17.34
N LYS A 73 -20.54 -5.55 18.63
CA LYS A 73 -19.71 -4.47 19.16
C LYS A 73 -18.28 -4.62 18.68
N LEU A 74 -17.73 -3.55 18.12
CA LEU A 74 -16.32 -3.50 17.73
C LEU A 74 -15.42 -3.43 18.97
N THR A 75 -14.39 -4.28 18.98
CA THR A 75 -13.28 -4.18 19.94
C THR A 75 -12.33 -3.08 19.52
N ASP A 76 -11.46 -2.62 20.41
CA ASP A 76 -10.44 -1.61 20.05
C ASP A 76 -9.46 -2.15 18.99
N TYR A 77 -9.16 -3.45 19.05
CA TYR A 77 -8.38 -4.12 18.01
C TYR A 77 -9.10 -4.09 16.65
N ALA A 78 -10.40 -4.37 16.63
CA ALA A 78 -11.21 -4.29 15.42
C ALA A 78 -11.25 -2.88 14.81
N LYS A 79 -11.32 -1.84 15.65
CA LYS A 79 -11.25 -0.45 15.18
C LYS A 79 -9.93 -0.11 14.50
N VAL A 80 -8.80 -0.59 15.04
CA VAL A 80 -7.49 -0.42 14.40
C VAL A 80 -7.44 -1.11 13.04
N GLN A 81 -7.96 -2.35 12.94
CA GLN A 81 -8.03 -3.07 11.67
C GLN A 81 -8.89 -2.32 10.63
N ILE A 82 -10.06 -1.80 11.04
CA ILE A 82 -10.94 -1.02 10.18
C ILE A 82 -10.24 0.26 9.70
N LYS A 83 -9.52 0.95 10.58
CA LYS A 83 -8.75 2.15 10.22
C LYS A 83 -7.68 1.86 9.17
N LEU A 84 -6.93 0.77 9.32
CA LEU A 84 -5.93 0.35 8.33
C LEU A 84 -6.59 -0.05 7.00
N ALA A 85 -7.71 -0.78 7.05
CA ALA A 85 -8.50 -1.12 5.86
C ALA A 85 -9.03 0.14 5.15
N ALA A 86 -9.54 1.11 5.90
CA ALA A 86 -10.02 2.38 5.36
C ALA A 86 -8.91 3.16 4.63
N GLN A 87 -7.69 3.16 5.15
CA GLN A 87 -6.53 3.77 4.48
C GLN A 87 -6.23 3.08 3.14
N ALA A 88 -6.24 1.75 3.12
CA ALA A 88 -6.01 0.97 1.91
C ALA A 88 -7.12 1.18 0.86
N ILE A 89 -8.39 1.23 1.29
CA ILE A 89 -9.55 1.49 0.41
C ILE A 89 -9.46 2.90 -0.19
N LYS A 90 -9.16 3.91 0.61
CA LYS A 90 -9.00 5.31 0.15
C LYS A 90 -7.86 5.48 -0.84
N SER A 91 -6.81 4.66 -0.75
CA SER A 91 -5.71 4.66 -1.72
C SER A 91 -6.11 4.08 -3.09
N ASN A 92 -7.27 3.43 -3.20
CA ASN A 92 -7.78 2.78 -4.41
C ASN A 92 -9.22 3.24 -4.71
N PRO A 93 -9.43 4.50 -5.14
CA PRO A 93 -10.77 5.09 -5.30
C PRO A 93 -11.61 4.40 -6.39
N ASP A 94 -10.98 3.74 -7.35
CA ASP A 94 -11.64 3.07 -8.48
C ASP A 94 -12.10 1.65 -8.16
N LYS A 95 -11.75 1.11 -6.98
CA LYS A 95 -12.10 -0.26 -6.58
C LYS A 95 -13.36 -0.28 -5.72
N LYS A 96 -14.14 -1.34 -5.88
CA LYS A 96 -15.27 -1.64 -4.99
C LYS A 96 -14.90 -2.75 -4.02
N TYR A 97 -15.51 -2.72 -2.85
CA TYR A 97 -15.21 -3.62 -1.75
C TYR A 97 -16.48 -4.24 -1.19
N LYS A 98 -16.42 -5.55 -0.94
CA LYS A 98 -17.48 -6.32 -0.31
C LYS A 98 -17.20 -6.47 1.17
N ILE A 99 -18.21 -6.20 1.99
CA ILE A 99 -18.20 -6.37 3.45
C ILE A 99 -19.04 -7.62 3.76
N ASN A 100 -18.38 -8.77 3.77
CA ASN A 100 -19.01 -10.08 3.96
C ASN A 100 -19.07 -10.42 5.44
N ALA A 101 -20.26 -10.40 6.04
CA ALA A 101 -20.47 -10.72 7.44
C ALA A 101 -20.93 -12.17 7.63
N TYR A 102 -20.32 -12.85 8.62
CA TYR A 102 -20.57 -14.25 8.95
C TYR A 102 -20.89 -14.44 10.43
N ALA A 103 -21.66 -15.44 10.73
CA ALA A 103 -21.93 -15.91 12.07
C ALA A 103 -21.67 -17.44 12.15
N ASP A 104 -21.40 -17.92 13.34
CA ASP A 104 -21.25 -19.35 13.56
C ASP A 104 -22.65 -20.02 13.60
N LYS A 105 -22.83 -21.10 12.83
CA LYS A 105 -24.09 -21.83 12.72
C LYS A 105 -24.35 -22.70 13.95
N ALA A 106 -23.31 -23.07 14.71
CA ALA A 106 -23.46 -23.91 15.89
C ALA A 106 -24.15 -23.19 17.05
N THR A 107 -24.24 -21.85 17.01
CA THR A 107 -24.90 -21.04 18.04
C THR A 107 -26.00 -20.17 17.47
N GLY A 108 -27.19 -20.23 18.07
CA GLY A 108 -28.35 -19.45 17.66
C GLY A 108 -29.16 -20.06 16.51
N SER A 109 -30.31 -19.48 16.25
CA SER A 109 -31.16 -19.85 15.12
C SER A 109 -30.72 -19.16 13.82
N ALA A 110 -31.11 -19.70 12.67
CA ALA A 110 -30.84 -19.06 11.36
C ALA A 110 -31.30 -17.60 11.32
N LYS A 111 -32.50 -17.31 11.84
CA LYS A 111 -33.04 -15.94 11.93
C LYS A 111 -32.19 -15.04 12.83
N THR A 112 -31.70 -15.56 13.96
CA THR A 112 -30.83 -14.82 14.88
C THR A 112 -29.49 -14.52 14.24
N ASN A 113 -28.89 -15.51 13.56
CA ASN A 113 -27.61 -15.36 12.90
C ASN A 113 -27.69 -14.39 11.72
N GLN A 114 -28.78 -14.42 10.95
CA GLN A 114 -29.00 -13.44 9.88
C GLN A 114 -29.04 -12.01 10.45
N ARG A 115 -29.85 -11.75 11.48
CA ARG A 115 -29.90 -10.44 12.13
C ARG A 115 -28.57 -10.00 12.74
N LEU A 116 -27.76 -10.96 13.20
CA LEU A 116 -26.44 -10.67 13.77
C LEU A 116 -25.44 -10.29 12.68
N THR A 117 -25.46 -10.99 11.54
CA THR A 117 -24.61 -10.66 10.40
C THR A 117 -25.00 -9.34 9.77
N ASP A 118 -26.30 -9.02 9.65
CA ASP A 118 -26.77 -7.70 9.20
C ASP A 118 -26.19 -6.57 10.08
N LYS A 119 -26.27 -6.74 11.41
CA LYS A 119 -25.73 -5.76 12.37
C LYS A 119 -24.19 -5.64 12.26
N ARG A 120 -23.48 -6.75 12.10
CA ARG A 120 -22.01 -6.76 11.95
C ARG A 120 -21.58 -6.07 10.67
N ALA A 121 -22.21 -6.40 9.53
CA ALA A 121 -21.94 -5.74 8.27
C ALA A 121 -22.17 -4.22 8.38
N LYS A 122 -23.30 -3.83 8.99
CA LYS A 122 -23.63 -2.42 9.17
C LYS A 122 -22.63 -1.67 10.04
N VAL A 123 -22.24 -2.23 11.17
CA VAL A 123 -21.28 -1.58 12.10
C VAL A 123 -19.90 -1.40 11.46
N VAL A 124 -19.43 -2.38 10.66
CA VAL A 124 -18.16 -2.25 9.92
C VAL A 124 -18.30 -1.22 8.81
N TYR A 125 -19.42 -1.23 8.09
CA TYR A 125 -19.69 -0.24 7.05
C TYR A 125 -19.72 1.19 7.62
N ASP A 126 -20.49 1.41 8.70
CA ASP A 126 -20.60 2.73 9.34
C ASP A 126 -19.20 3.20 9.81
N ALA A 127 -18.40 2.31 10.40
CA ALA A 127 -17.04 2.65 10.85
C ALA A 127 -16.07 2.97 9.68
N LEU A 128 -16.19 2.30 8.53
CA LEU A 128 -15.41 2.64 7.33
C LEU A 128 -15.80 4.02 6.77
N VAL A 129 -17.09 4.33 6.77
CA VAL A 129 -17.60 5.66 6.34
C VAL A 129 -17.15 6.75 7.32
N GLU A 130 -17.17 6.49 8.63
CA GLU A 130 -16.62 7.42 9.66
C GLU A 130 -15.11 7.68 9.45
N GLU A 131 -14.35 6.69 8.99
CA GLU A 131 -12.93 6.84 8.62
C GLU A 131 -12.74 7.51 7.25
N GLY A 132 -13.81 7.94 6.57
CA GLY A 132 -13.80 8.72 5.34
C GLY A 132 -13.70 7.89 4.04
N VAL A 133 -14.14 6.64 4.07
CA VAL A 133 -14.31 5.83 2.85
C VAL A 133 -15.59 6.25 2.12
N ASN A 134 -15.54 6.33 0.78
CA ASN A 134 -16.72 6.65 -0.02
C ASN A 134 -17.75 5.50 0.07
N PRO A 135 -18.99 5.77 0.49
CA PRO A 135 -20.07 4.78 0.54
C PRO A 135 -20.30 4.01 -0.76
N ASP A 136 -20.10 4.65 -1.92
CA ASP A 136 -20.30 4.04 -3.24
C ASP A 136 -19.27 2.93 -3.56
N GLN A 137 -18.18 2.86 -2.80
CA GLN A 137 -17.18 1.80 -2.90
C GLN A 137 -17.54 0.56 -2.07
N LEU A 138 -18.56 0.62 -1.21
CA LEU A 138 -18.82 -0.38 -0.19
C LEU A 138 -20.14 -1.12 -0.45
N GLN A 139 -20.07 -2.45 -0.51
CA GLN A 139 -21.24 -3.32 -0.60
C GLN A 139 -21.34 -4.20 0.67
N GLN A 140 -22.47 -4.14 1.35
CA GLN A 140 -22.75 -4.99 2.52
C GLN A 140 -23.37 -6.32 2.10
N ILE A 141 -22.84 -7.43 2.60
CA ILE A 141 -23.34 -8.78 2.35
C ILE A 141 -23.45 -9.52 3.68
N SER A 142 -24.64 -10.03 3.98
CA SER A 142 -24.92 -10.82 5.19
C SER A 142 -25.09 -12.28 4.83
N ASN A 143 -24.18 -13.13 5.26
CA ASN A 143 -24.15 -14.55 4.92
C ASN A 143 -24.81 -15.45 5.99
N GLY A 144 -25.33 -14.87 7.08
CA GLY A 144 -25.95 -15.63 8.14
C GLY A 144 -25.01 -16.60 8.87
N GLY A 145 -25.55 -17.72 9.31
CA GLY A 145 -24.76 -18.77 9.97
C GLY A 145 -24.07 -19.66 8.97
N THR A 146 -22.75 -19.76 9.05
CA THR A 146 -21.89 -20.60 8.19
C THR A 146 -21.17 -21.68 8.98
N GLU A 147 -20.80 -22.75 8.31
CA GLU A 147 -20.04 -23.88 8.87
C GLU A 147 -18.67 -24.02 8.19
N ASN A 148 -17.70 -24.42 8.96
CA ASN A 148 -16.39 -24.95 8.49
C ASN A 148 -15.54 -24.05 7.59
N MET A 149 -15.74 -22.72 7.53
CA MET A 149 -14.85 -21.85 6.77
C MET A 149 -13.39 -21.96 7.25
N PHE A 150 -13.17 -22.01 8.58
CA PHE A 150 -11.84 -21.97 9.19
C PHE A 150 -11.64 -23.09 10.23
N GLY A 151 -12.39 -24.18 10.15
CA GLY A 151 -12.26 -25.36 10.98
C GLY A 151 -12.68 -25.23 12.45
N LYS A 152 -12.93 -24.01 12.95
CA LYS A 152 -13.37 -23.72 14.32
C LYS A 152 -14.56 -22.76 14.31
N ASN A 153 -15.64 -23.08 15.04
CA ASN A 153 -16.86 -22.28 15.05
C ASN A 153 -16.66 -20.82 15.45
N TYR A 154 -15.78 -20.54 16.41
CA TYR A 154 -15.53 -19.17 16.87
C TYR A 154 -14.81 -18.30 15.80
N LEU A 155 -14.09 -18.92 14.86
CA LEU A 155 -13.43 -18.21 13.75
C LEU A 155 -14.43 -17.75 12.68
N GLN A 156 -15.67 -18.22 12.72
CA GLN A 156 -16.73 -17.81 11.79
C GLN A 156 -17.51 -16.57 12.26
N ARG A 157 -17.14 -16.00 13.40
CA ARG A 157 -17.74 -14.78 13.95
C ARG A 157 -16.98 -13.55 13.45
N LEU A 158 -17.03 -13.30 12.16
CA LEU A 158 -16.18 -12.29 11.53
C LEU A 158 -16.87 -11.54 10.40
N VAL A 159 -16.28 -10.44 10.01
CA VAL A 159 -16.57 -9.73 8.79
C VAL A 159 -15.30 -9.68 7.96
N ILE A 160 -15.37 -10.09 6.70
CA ILE A 160 -14.26 -10.01 5.74
C ILE A 160 -14.53 -8.83 4.82
N MET A 161 -13.54 -7.97 4.69
CA MET A 161 -13.50 -6.91 3.68
C MET A 161 -12.56 -7.35 2.57
N GLU A 162 -13.08 -7.42 1.35
CA GLU A 162 -12.32 -7.86 0.17
C GLU A 162 -12.67 -7.03 -1.06
N VAL A 163 -11.76 -6.97 -2.01
CA VAL A 163 -11.99 -6.29 -3.30
C VAL A 163 -12.98 -7.11 -4.12
N GLU A 164 -13.90 -6.42 -4.80
CA GLU A 164 -14.83 -7.04 -5.74
C GLU A 164 -14.14 -7.55 -7.00
#